data_a0fa5e15dc732651a1c6f975de795fda
#
_entry.id   a0fa5e15dc732651a1c6f975de795fda
#
_cell.length_a   1.000
_cell.length_b   1.000
_cell.length_c   1.000
_cell.angle_alpha   90.00
_cell.angle_beta   90.00
_cell.angle_gamma   90.00
#
_symmetry.space_group_name_H-M   'P 1'
#
loop_
_entity.id
_entity.type
_entity.pdbx_description
1 polymer ?
#
loop_
_entity_poly.entity_id
_entity_poly.type
_entity_poly.pdbx_seq_one_letter_code
_entity_poly.pdbx_strand_id
1 'polypeptide(L)'
;MTLRVLVVTAVAAEAEAVADGLTGCATRSARRLPSGHTVTSHVLTAGPATRAPATRPTAQAPTAAQALTGRAPAVPAPTAAQAAGPGAGDDPSADAPATADPTATGDATVTAPVTAGGPATVALEATATVDVLAGGVGPAAAAVATATALARAPYPYDLVVSAGIGGGFAPHAPLGALVVADAVVAADLGADTPDGYLTVEKLGFGRSVHTPPPALTARVADALRATGGPCLTAPVLTVSTVTGTAARAAGLAARHPRAGAEAMEGFGVAEAAAAYGVPVVEIRAVSNTVGPRDRAAWRIGAALDALRGAFGSLSSTVFREE
;
A
#
# COMPACT_ATOMS: atom_id res chain seq x y z
N MET A 1 -1.55 -13.46 15.46
CA MET A 1 -2.66 -12.53 15.07
C MET A 1 -2.87 -12.66 13.57
N THR A 2 -4.08 -12.49 13.04
CA THR A 2 -4.35 -12.54 11.60
C THR A 2 -4.04 -11.18 10.99
N LEU A 3 -3.11 -11.10 10.05
CA LEU A 3 -2.75 -9.87 9.33
C LEU A 3 -3.96 -9.36 8.51
N ARG A 4 -4.22 -8.06 8.55
CA ARG A 4 -5.33 -7.41 7.83
C ARG A 4 -4.79 -6.36 6.87
N VAL A 5 -4.98 -6.60 5.59
CA VAL A 5 -4.46 -5.76 4.50
C VAL A 5 -5.62 -5.16 3.71
N LEU A 6 -5.59 -3.85 3.50
CA LEU A 6 -6.47 -3.18 2.54
C LEU A 6 -5.67 -2.87 1.27
N VAL A 7 -6.07 -3.46 0.15
CA VAL A 7 -5.51 -3.14 -1.17
C VAL A 7 -6.46 -2.21 -1.90
N VAL A 8 -5.97 -1.06 -2.32
CA VAL A 8 -6.72 -0.03 -3.04
C VAL A 8 -6.16 0.10 -4.45
N THR A 9 -7.03 -0.06 -5.44
CA THR A 9 -6.75 0.11 -6.87
C THR A 9 -7.62 1.22 -7.45
N ALA A 10 -7.31 1.68 -8.66
CA ALA A 10 -8.14 2.68 -9.32
C ALA A 10 -9.43 2.09 -9.89
N VAL A 11 -9.32 0.98 -10.62
CA VAL A 11 -10.40 0.41 -11.42
C VAL A 11 -10.61 -1.08 -11.16
N ALA A 12 -11.77 -1.58 -11.60
CA ALA A 12 -12.16 -2.98 -11.41
C ALA A 12 -11.15 -3.98 -12.00
N ALA A 13 -10.60 -3.72 -13.18
CA ALA A 13 -9.63 -4.62 -13.82
C ALA A 13 -8.35 -4.82 -13.00
N GLU A 14 -7.89 -3.78 -12.31
CA GLU A 14 -6.74 -3.89 -11.39
C GLU A 14 -7.13 -4.65 -10.12
N ALA A 15 -8.33 -4.38 -9.56
CA ALA A 15 -8.85 -5.11 -8.42
C ALA A 15 -9.02 -6.61 -8.72
N GLU A 16 -9.48 -6.95 -9.91
CA GLU A 16 -9.58 -8.33 -10.39
C GLU A 16 -8.19 -8.97 -10.52
N ALA A 17 -7.21 -8.26 -11.13
CA ALA A 17 -5.83 -8.77 -11.24
C ALA A 17 -5.21 -9.04 -9.86
N VAL A 18 -5.43 -8.14 -8.88
CA VAL A 18 -5.01 -8.35 -7.48
C VAL A 18 -5.69 -9.58 -6.90
N ALA A 19 -7.03 -9.65 -6.98
CA ALA A 19 -7.82 -10.74 -6.41
C ALA A 19 -7.45 -12.11 -7.00
N ASP A 20 -7.24 -12.18 -8.32
CA ASP A 20 -6.82 -13.40 -9.02
C ASP A 20 -5.40 -13.84 -8.63
N GLY A 21 -4.55 -12.90 -8.21
CA GLY A 21 -3.22 -13.18 -7.70
C GLY A 21 -3.22 -13.78 -6.29
N LEU A 22 -4.25 -13.55 -5.48
CA LEU A 22 -4.28 -14.03 -4.10
C LEU A 22 -4.44 -15.55 -4.04
N THR A 23 -3.33 -16.26 -3.83
CA THR A 23 -3.29 -17.72 -3.75
C THR A 23 -3.61 -18.23 -2.34
N GLY A 24 -4.22 -19.44 -2.24
CA GLY A 24 -4.60 -20.03 -0.95
C GLY A 24 -5.78 -19.32 -0.29
N CYS A 25 -6.62 -18.65 -1.08
CA CYS A 25 -7.85 -18.04 -0.60
C CYS A 25 -8.90 -19.10 -0.30
N ALA A 26 -9.36 -19.17 0.96
CA ALA A 26 -10.38 -20.13 1.41
C ALA A 26 -11.80 -19.56 1.30
N THR A 27 -11.96 -18.26 1.47
CA THR A 27 -13.28 -17.61 1.50
C THR A 27 -13.20 -16.25 0.81
N ARG A 28 -14.26 -15.92 0.07
CA ARG A 28 -14.46 -14.61 -0.54
C ARG A 28 -15.82 -14.06 -0.13
N SER A 29 -15.85 -12.84 0.38
CA SER A 29 -17.08 -12.13 0.71
C SER A 29 -17.02 -10.72 0.16
N ALA A 30 -18.17 -10.06 0.04
CA ALA A 30 -18.24 -8.68 -0.45
C ALA A 30 -19.07 -7.83 0.50
N ARG A 31 -18.61 -6.61 0.77
CA ARG A 31 -19.29 -5.63 1.61
C ARG A 31 -19.39 -4.29 0.88
N ARG A 32 -20.61 -3.75 0.79
CA ARG A 32 -20.83 -2.43 0.20
C ARG A 32 -20.58 -1.32 1.22
N LEU A 33 -19.84 -0.31 0.81
CA LEU A 33 -19.57 0.90 1.60
C LEU A 33 -20.66 1.96 1.36
N PRO A 34 -20.87 2.90 2.31
CA PRO A 34 -21.80 4.04 2.11
C PRO A 34 -21.44 4.90 0.90
N SER A 35 -20.16 4.97 0.54
CA SER A 35 -19.66 5.66 -0.67
C SER A 35 -20.04 4.97 -1.99
N GLY A 36 -20.76 3.85 -1.94
CA GLY A 36 -21.15 3.06 -3.12
C GLY A 36 -20.11 2.05 -3.59
N HIS A 37 -18.88 2.12 -3.09
CA HIS A 37 -17.83 1.15 -3.40
C HIS A 37 -18.11 -0.21 -2.77
N THR A 38 -17.51 -1.26 -3.35
CA THR A 38 -17.55 -2.61 -2.79
C THR A 38 -16.14 -3.04 -2.36
N VAL A 39 -16.01 -3.47 -1.13
CA VAL A 39 -14.81 -4.15 -0.61
C VAL A 39 -15.02 -5.64 -0.76
N THR A 40 -14.09 -6.33 -1.41
CA THR A 40 -14.09 -7.78 -1.53
C THR A 40 -13.02 -8.35 -0.61
N SER A 41 -13.44 -9.14 0.38
CA SER A 41 -12.55 -9.76 1.37
C SER A 41 -12.13 -11.15 0.95
N HIS A 42 -10.83 -11.44 1.05
CA HIS A 42 -10.19 -12.70 0.76
C HIS A 42 -9.48 -13.21 2.01
N VAL A 43 -9.88 -14.37 2.53
CA VAL A 43 -9.23 -14.98 3.69
C VAL A 43 -8.18 -15.96 3.20
N LEU A 44 -6.93 -15.68 3.48
CA LEU A 44 -5.79 -16.53 3.19
C LEU A 44 -5.62 -17.55 4.32
N THR A 45 -5.43 -18.83 3.99
CA THR A 45 -5.20 -19.90 4.96
C THR A 45 -3.82 -20.50 4.77
N ALA A 46 -3.24 -21.00 5.86
CA ALA A 46 -2.06 -21.84 5.76
C ALA A 46 -2.41 -23.07 4.92
N GLY A 47 -1.74 -23.27 3.80
CA GLY A 47 -1.83 -24.53 3.07
C GLY A 47 -1.36 -25.68 3.98
N PRO A 48 -1.76 -26.95 3.71
CA PRO A 48 -1.21 -28.08 4.45
C PRO A 48 0.31 -28.00 4.37
N ALA A 49 0.96 -27.92 5.53
CA ALA A 49 2.41 -27.83 5.62
C ALA A 49 3.01 -29.04 4.89
N THR A 50 3.56 -28.82 3.70
CA THR A 50 4.42 -29.80 3.05
C THR A 50 5.67 -29.90 3.92
N ARG A 51 5.67 -30.89 4.81
CA ARG A 51 6.80 -31.24 5.66
C ARG A 51 7.97 -31.57 4.71
N ALA A 52 8.88 -30.61 4.52
CA ALA A 52 10.13 -30.88 3.86
C ALA A 52 10.85 -32.01 4.59
N PRO A 53 11.43 -33.00 3.88
CA PRO A 53 12.21 -34.05 4.54
C PRO A 53 13.35 -33.39 5.28
N ALA A 54 13.45 -33.66 6.58
CA ALA A 54 14.51 -33.18 7.45
C ALA A 54 15.86 -33.64 6.90
N THR A 55 16.57 -32.80 6.21
CA THR A 55 17.99 -32.98 5.92
C THR A 55 18.76 -32.68 7.19
N ARG A 56 19.34 -33.76 7.72
CA ARG A 56 20.22 -33.77 8.88
C ARG A 56 21.41 -32.84 8.60
N PRO A 57 21.74 -31.85 9.45
CA PRO A 57 22.93 -31.05 9.25
C PRO A 57 24.18 -31.85 9.57
N THR A 58 25.04 -32.04 8.60
CA THR A 58 26.43 -32.44 8.83
C THR A 58 27.16 -31.22 9.39
N ALA A 59 27.64 -31.39 10.62
CA ALA A 59 28.46 -30.42 11.30
C ALA A 59 29.82 -30.28 10.60
N GLN A 60 30.22 -29.06 10.28
CA GLN A 60 31.59 -28.69 10.06
C GLN A 60 31.86 -27.35 10.75
N ALA A 61 32.78 -27.41 11.72
CA ALA A 61 33.14 -26.33 12.60
C ALA A 61 34.22 -25.38 11.98
N PRO A 62 34.58 -24.31 12.66
CA PRO A 62 34.87 -22.99 12.07
C PRO A 62 36.35 -22.67 11.94
N THR A 63 36.68 -21.63 11.17
CA THR A 63 38.02 -20.99 11.32
C THR A 63 37.89 -19.47 11.34
N ALA A 64 38.70 -18.92 12.20
CA ALA A 64 38.74 -17.64 12.85
C ALA A 64 38.98 -16.39 11.97
N ALA A 65 38.49 -15.30 12.54
CA ALA A 65 39.09 -13.98 12.78
C ALA A 65 39.66 -13.16 11.60
N GLN A 66 39.11 -11.95 11.48
CA GLN A 66 39.91 -10.74 11.73
C GLN A 66 39.03 -9.50 11.83
N ALA A 67 39.22 -8.78 12.93
CA ALA A 67 38.65 -7.49 13.25
C ALA A 67 39.30 -6.38 12.41
N LEU A 68 38.53 -5.38 12.00
CA LEU A 68 39.04 -4.05 11.71
C LEU A 68 38.03 -2.98 12.17
N THR A 69 38.50 -2.24 13.15
CA THR A 69 37.92 -1.04 13.73
C THR A 69 38.00 0.11 12.75
N GLY A 70 36.86 0.78 12.52
CA GLY A 70 36.75 2.04 11.76
C GLY A 70 35.68 2.94 12.34
N ARG A 71 36.14 3.90 13.14
CA ARG A 71 35.35 4.93 13.79
C ARG A 71 34.95 6.01 12.77
N ALA A 72 33.64 6.24 12.55
CA ALA A 72 33.15 7.37 11.77
C ALA A 72 32.90 8.60 12.68
N PRO A 73 33.10 9.83 12.19
CA PRO A 73 32.95 11.05 12.99
C PRO A 73 31.49 11.49 13.12
N ALA A 74 31.19 12.08 14.27
CA ALA A 74 29.89 12.65 14.64
C ALA A 74 29.60 13.95 13.85
N VAL A 75 28.37 14.08 13.37
CA VAL A 75 27.80 15.30 12.80
C VAL A 75 26.99 16.01 13.89
N PRO A 76 27.15 17.32 14.13
CA PRO A 76 26.40 18.05 15.16
C PRO A 76 24.97 18.35 14.73
N ALA A 77 24.05 18.32 15.72
CA ALA A 77 22.64 18.66 15.57
C ALA A 77 22.42 20.18 15.36
N PRO A 78 21.41 20.59 14.58
CA PRO A 78 21.05 21.99 14.48
C PRO A 78 20.18 22.44 15.65
N THR A 79 20.50 23.63 16.14
CA THR A 79 19.88 24.36 17.25
C THR A 79 18.48 24.84 16.87
N ALA A 80 17.52 24.66 17.78
CA ALA A 80 16.16 25.16 17.65
C ALA A 80 16.13 26.69 17.79
N ALA A 81 15.52 27.37 16.81
CA ALA A 81 15.11 28.76 16.94
C ALA A 81 13.61 28.82 17.26
N GLN A 82 13.30 29.41 18.41
CA GLN A 82 11.97 29.76 18.85
C GLN A 82 11.42 30.91 18.00
N ALA A 83 10.20 30.77 17.46
CA ALA A 83 9.41 31.89 17.01
C ALA A 83 8.10 31.92 17.79
N ALA A 84 7.88 33.06 18.42
CA ALA A 84 6.74 33.39 19.25
C ALA A 84 5.47 33.56 18.39
N GLY A 85 4.33 33.09 18.95
CA GLY A 85 3.02 33.38 18.41
C GLY A 85 2.44 34.70 18.93
N PRO A 86 1.34 35.13 18.37
CA PRO A 86 0.37 35.88 19.17
C PRO A 86 -1.06 35.32 19.09
N GLY A 87 -1.71 35.32 20.27
CA GLY A 87 -3.00 35.95 20.50
C GLY A 87 -4.24 35.11 20.33
N ALA A 88 -4.82 34.88 21.48
CA ALA A 88 -6.13 34.32 21.76
C ALA A 88 -7.30 35.14 21.17
N GLY A 89 -8.42 34.45 20.89
CA GLY A 89 -9.72 35.06 20.62
C GLY A 89 -10.81 33.98 20.72
N ASP A 90 -11.44 33.95 21.89
CA ASP A 90 -12.82 33.66 22.25
C ASP A 90 -13.66 32.54 21.60
N ASP A 91 -13.98 31.62 22.50
CA ASP A 91 -15.15 30.72 22.50
C ASP A 91 -16.47 31.51 22.70
N PRO A 92 -17.61 31.06 22.16
CA PRO A 92 -18.57 30.50 23.08
C PRO A 92 -19.37 29.25 22.63
N SER A 93 -19.39 28.31 23.58
CA SER A 93 -20.48 27.44 24.02
C SER A 93 -21.76 27.34 23.18
N ALA A 94 -22.21 26.11 22.91
CA ALA A 94 -23.60 25.67 23.13
C ALA A 94 -23.73 24.13 23.09
N ASP A 95 -24.19 23.62 24.21
CA ASP A 95 -25.21 22.60 24.45
C ASP A 95 -25.15 21.21 23.78
N ALA A 96 -24.94 20.26 24.68
CA ALA A 96 -25.45 18.90 24.53
C ALA A 96 -26.92 18.81 24.98
N PRO A 97 -27.70 17.86 24.49
CA PRO A 97 -28.49 17.07 25.41
C PRO A 97 -28.50 15.53 25.16
N ALA A 98 -28.53 14.87 26.32
CA ALA A 98 -29.38 13.76 26.76
C ALA A 98 -29.19 12.36 26.16
N THR A 99 -28.68 11.54 27.05
CA THR A 99 -28.94 10.13 27.44
C THR A 99 -30.22 9.49 26.88
N ALA A 100 -30.05 8.28 26.34
CA ALA A 100 -31.06 7.23 26.36
C ALA A 100 -30.38 5.87 26.55
N ASP A 101 -30.63 5.26 27.68
CA ASP A 101 -30.42 3.85 28.02
C ASP A 101 -31.60 3.03 27.46
N PRO A 102 -31.38 1.84 26.92
CA PRO A 102 -32.31 0.75 27.21
C PRO A 102 -31.60 -0.55 27.59
N THR A 103 -31.79 -0.94 28.79
CA THR A 103 -31.76 -2.31 29.28
C THR A 103 -32.75 -3.19 28.52
N ALA A 104 -32.28 -4.30 27.99
CA ALA A 104 -33.08 -5.50 27.72
C ALA A 104 -32.23 -6.76 27.85
N THR A 105 -32.34 -7.37 28.99
CA THR A 105 -32.00 -8.76 29.29
C THR A 105 -32.84 -9.72 28.47
N GLY A 106 -32.22 -10.72 27.87
CA GLY A 106 -32.86 -11.84 27.20
C GLY A 106 -31.95 -13.05 27.19
N ASP A 107 -32.00 -13.80 28.29
CA ASP A 107 -31.39 -15.12 28.46
C ASP A 107 -32.20 -16.15 27.68
N ALA A 108 -31.56 -16.89 26.76
CA ALA A 108 -32.12 -18.07 26.14
C ALA A 108 -31.01 -19.10 25.93
N THR A 109 -30.83 -19.91 26.96
CA THR A 109 -30.03 -21.12 26.92
C THR A 109 -30.79 -22.19 26.10
N VAL A 110 -30.28 -22.50 24.90
CA VAL A 110 -30.71 -23.66 24.14
C VAL A 110 -29.58 -24.69 24.15
N THR A 111 -29.80 -25.73 24.94
CA THR A 111 -28.98 -26.95 24.98
C THR A 111 -29.43 -27.84 23.83
N ALA A 112 -28.59 -28.11 22.84
CA ALA A 112 -28.79 -29.14 21.82
C ALA A 112 -27.77 -30.26 22.01
N PRO A 113 -28.13 -31.52 21.71
CA PRO A 113 -27.35 -32.70 22.09
C PRO A 113 -26.15 -32.89 21.17
N VAL A 114 -25.03 -33.27 21.78
CA VAL A 114 -23.81 -33.72 21.10
C VAL A 114 -24.07 -35.07 20.43
N THR A 115 -24.04 -35.10 19.11
CA THR A 115 -23.87 -36.33 18.33
C THR A 115 -22.41 -36.44 17.90
N ALA A 116 -21.80 -37.55 18.32
CA ALA A 116 -20.41 -37.88 18.02
C ALA A 116 -20.22 -38.34 16.57
N GLY A 117 -19.07 -37.98 15.97
CA GLY A 117 -18.45 -38.76 14.91
C GLY A 117 -18.66 -38.29 13.47
N GLY A 118 -18.14 -37.09 13.11
CA GLY A 118 -17.75 -36.78 11.74
C GLY A 118 -16.24 -36.64 11.67
N PRO A 119 -15.59 -36.83 10.48
CA PRO A 119 -14.14 -36.59 10.35
C PRO A 119 -13.83 -35.17 10.78
N ALA A 120 -12.85 -35.01 11.67
CA ALA A 120 -12.37 -33.70 12.13
C ALA A 120 -11.97 -32.89 10.90
N THR A 121 -12.82 -31.93 10.51
CA THR A 121 -12.45 -30.89 9.54
C THR A 121 -11.37 -30.10 10.22
N VAL A 122 -10.12 -30.30 9.81
CA VAL A 122 -9.01 -29.45 10.26
C VAL A 122 -9.36 -28.04 9.78
N ALA A 123 -9.79 -27.20 10.70
CA ALA A 123 -10.00 -25.79 10.40
C ALA A 123 -8.63 -25.21 10.01
N LEU A 124 -8.48 -24.83 8.76
CA LEU A 124 -7.30 -24.13 8.30
C LEU A 124 -7.30 -22.75 8.98
N GLU A 125 -6.30 -22.50 9.81
CA GLU A 125 -6.18 -21.20 10.47
C GLU A 125 -5.96 -20.10 9.42
N ALA A 126 -6.72 -19.00 9.55
CA ALA A 126 -6.55 -17.83 8.70
C ALA A 126 -5.23 -17.12 9.06
N THR A 127 -4.35 -16.96 8.08
CA THR A 127 -3.06 -16.25 8.26
C THR A 127 -3.18 -14.77 7.94
N ALA A 128 -4.02 -14.41 6.96
CA ALA A 128 -4.31 -13.03 6.62
C ALA A 128 -5.74 -12.85 6.07
N THR A 129 -6.25 -11.63 6.19
CA THR A 129 -7.42 -11.17 5.45
C THR A 129 -6.99 -10.02 4.54
N VAL A 130 -7.21 -10.16 3.24
CA VAL A 130 -6.91 -9.14 2.24
C VAL A 130 -8.21 -8.61 1.68
N ASP A 131 -8.49 -7.35 1.96
CA ASP A 131 -9.63 -6.62 1.44
C ASP A 131 -9.20 -5.85 0.18
N VAL A 132 -9.90 -6.04 -0.93
CA VAL A 132 -9.61 -5.39 -2.22
C VAL A 132 -10.71 -4.39 -2.54
N LEU A 133 -10.32 -3.16 -2.90
CA LEU A 133 -11.19 -2.03 -3.16
C LEU A 133 -10.78 -1.31 -4.46
N ALA A 134 -11.69 -1.24 -5.43
CA ALA A 134 -11.56 -0.30 -6.54
C ALA A 134 -12.05 1.08 -6.07
N GLY A 135 -11.11 1.99 -5.79
CA GLY A 135 -11.36 3.27 -5.11
C GLY A 135 -11.67 4.45 -6.04
N GLY A 136 -11.58 4.24 -7.35
CA GLY A 136 -11.74 5.31 -8.34
C GLY A 136 -10.40 5.94 -8.77
N VAL A 137 -10.45 6.63 -9.91
CA VAL A 137 -9.28 7.26 -10.53
C VAL A 137 -9.01 8.63 -9.92
N GLY A 138 -7.76 8.88 -9.61
CA GLY A 138 -7.25 10.15 -9.09
C GLY A 138 -7.17 10.23 -7.57
N PRO A 139 -6.36 11.16 -7.05
CA PRO A 139 -5.99 11.19 -5.63
C PRO A 139 -7.18 11.45 -4.71
N ALA A 140 -8.12 12.30 -5.12
CA ALA A 140 -9.29 12.61 -4.31
C ALA A 140 -10.26 11.43 -4.18
N ALA A 141 -10.57 10.74 -5.28
CA ALA A 141 -11.44 9.56 -5.27
C ALA A 141 -10.82 8.44 -4.43
N ALA A 142 -9.54 8.15 -4.66
CA ALA A 142 -8.80 7.14 -3.92
C ALA A 142 -8.73 7.45 -2.41
N ALA A 143 -8.51 8.72 -2.03
CA ALA A 143 -8.50 9.13 -0.63
C ALA A 143 -9.86 8.91 0.05
N VAL A 144 -10.95 9.34 -0.58
CA VAL A 144 -12.32 9.18 -0.03
C VAL A 144 -12.67 7.71 0.11
N ALA A 145 -12.40 6.89 -0.91
CA ALA A 145 -12.68 5.46 -0.87
C ALA A 145 -11.87 4.75 0.23
N THR A 146 -10.57 5.05 0.33
CA THR A 146 -9.67 4.50 1.34
C THR A 146 -10.12 4.89 2.75
N ALA A 147 -10.34 6.19 3.02
CA ALA A 147 -10.79 6.67 4.32
C ALA A 147 -12.13 6.05 4.72
N THR A 148 -13.08 5.91 3.76
CA THR A 148 -14.36 5.26 4.01
C THR A 148 -14.19 3.78 4.37
N ALA A 149 -13.28 3.06 3.68
CA ALA A 149 -12.99 1.66 3.97
C ALA A 149 -12.38 1.49 5.36
N LEU A 150 -11.42 2.36 5.73
CA LEU A 150 -10.77 2.37 7.04
C LEU A 150 -11.78 2.68 8.16
N ALA A 151 -12.62 3.70 7.99
CA ALA A 151 -13.65 4.10 8.95
C ALA A 151 -14.74 3.04 9.16
N ARG A 152 -15.01 2.21 8.16
CA ARG A 152 -16.07 1.21 8.17
C ARG A 152 -15.54 -0.23 8.29
N ALA A 153 -14.26 -0.38 8.53
CA ALA A 153 -13.67 -1.68 8.78
C ALA A 153 -14.24 -2.29 10.07
N PRO A 154 -14.63 -3.58 10.06
CA PRO A 154 -15.09 -4.24 11.28
C PRO A 154 -13.95 -4.43 12.29
N TYR A 155 -12.71 -4.35 11.82
CA TYR A 155 -11.48 -4.42 12.61
C TYR A 155 -10.41 -3.52 11.97
N PRO A 156 -9.43 -2.99 12.74
CA PRO A 156 -8.36 -2.18 12.19
C PRO A 156 -7.53 -2.96 11.16
N TYR A 157 -7.05 -2.25 10.14
CA TYR A 157 -6.07 -2.77 9.19
C TYR A 157 -4.65 -2.55 9.73
N ASP A 158 -3.78 -3.51 9.43
CA ASP A 158 -2.35 -3.47 9.77
C ASP A 158 -1.52 -2.85 8.64
N LEU A 159 -2.07 -2.86 7.41
CA LEU A 159 -1.39 -2.39 6.21
C LEU A 159 -2.41 -1.90 5.17
N VAL A 160 -2.08 -0.78 4.51
CA VAL A 160 -2.73 -0.32 3.28
C VAL A 160 -1.74 -0.48 2.12
N VAL A 161 -2.21 -1.05 1.00
CA VAL A 161 -1.44 -1.17 -0.23
C VAL A 161 -2.14 -0.39 -1.34
N SER A 162 -1.50 0.65 -1.87
CA SER A 162 -1.91 1.26 -3.14
C SER A 162 -1.35 0.42 -4.28
N ALA A 163 -2.19 -0.12 -5.15
CA ALA A 163 -1.76 -1.03 -6.19
C ALA A 163 -2.45 -0.72 -7.53
N GLY A 164 -1.72 -0.91 -8.62
CA GLY A 164 -2.26 -0.72 -9.96
C GLY A 164 -1.20 -0.66 -11.04
N ILE A 165 -1.63 -0.29 -12.24
CA ILE A 165 -0.72 -0.01 -13.35
C ILE A 165 -0.24 1.44 -13.31
N GLY A 166 0.82 1.77 -14.06
CA GLY A 166 1.35 3.12 -14.15
C GLY A 166 2.25 3.32 -15.37
N GLY A 167 2.62 4.57 -15.62
CA GLY A 167 3.65 4.92 -16.60
C GLY A 167 5.04 4.80 -15.97
N GLY A 168 5.99 4.17 -16.66
CA GLY A 168 7.39 4.06 -16.23
C GLY A 168 8.25 5.21 -16.73
N PHE A 169 9.16 5.71 -15.90
CA PHE A 169 10.19 6.65 -16.32
C PHE A 169 11.38 5.91 -16.94
N ALA A 170 11.58 6.08 -18.25
CA ALA A 170 12.74 5.52 -18.95
C ALA A 170 14.03 6.25 -18.55
N PRO A 171 15.18 5.55 -18.48
CA PRO A 171 15.36 4.12 -18.72
C PRO A 171 15.13 3.24 -17.46
N HIS A 172 14.78 3.82 -16.32
CA HIS A 172 14.78 3.15 -15.01
C HIS A 172 13.71 2.06 -14.89
N ALA A 173 12.50 2.32 -15.39
CA ALA A 173 11.36 1.43 -15.28
C ALA A 173 10.82 1.03 -16.66
N PRO A 174 11.32 -0.06 -17.27
CA PRO A 174 10.84 -0.57 -18.55
C PRO A 174 9.42 -1.13 -18.45
N LEU A 175 8.77 -1.35 -19.61
CA LEU A 175 7.46 -1.99 -19.69
C LEU A 175 7.47 -3.37 -18.98
N GLY A 176 6.44 -3.63 -18.18
CA GLY A 176 6.29 -4.84 -17.41
C GLY A 176 7.09 -4.86 -16.09
N ALA A 177 7.89 -3.83 -15.80
CA ALA A 177 8.57 -3.73 -14.52
C ALA A 177 7.56 -3.46 -13.38
N LEU A 178 7.87 -4.01 -12.20
CA LEU A 178 7.22 -3.64 -10.96
C LEU A 178 8.02 -2.52 -10.27
N VAL A 179 7.32 -1.50 -9.78
CA VAL A 179 7.91 -0.41 -9.00
C VAL A 179 7.30 -0.46 -7.60
N VAL A 180 8.14 -0.65 -6.58
CA VAL A 180 7.77 -0.53 -5.16
C VAL A 180 8.20 0.85 -4.69
N ALA A 181 7.27 1.65 -4.19
CA ALA A 181 7.56 3.02 -3.79
C ALA A 181 8.45 3.09 -2.54
N ASP A 182 9.58 3.79 -2.63
CA ASP A 182 10.33 4.28 -1.46
C ASP A 182 9.90 5.70 -1.05
N ALA A 183 9.16 6.37 -1.94
CA ALA A 183 8.46 7.62 -1.68
C ALA A 183 7.19 7.68 -2.54
N VAL A 184 6.08 8.09 -1.95
CA VAL A 184 4.80 8.38 -2.64
C VAL A 184 4.68 9.90 -2.73
N VAL A 185 4.72 10.44 -3.95
CA VAL A 185 4.92 11.89 -4.18
C VAL A 185 3.73 12.49 -4.91
N ALA A 186 3.10 13.52 -4.36
CA ALA A 186 2.16 14.37 -5.10
C ALA A 186 2.95 15.34 -5.99
N ALA A 187 3.22 14.96 -7.23
CA ALA A 187 4.18 15.64 -8.09
C ALA A 187 3.67 16.95 -8.71
N ASP A 188 2.36 17.20 -8.61
CA ASP A 188 1.68 18.40 -9.10
C ASP A 188 0.92 19.18 -8.00
N LEU A 189 1.21 18.88 -6.72
CA LEU A 189 0.67 19.61 -5.57
C LEU A 189 1.60 20.75 -5.18
N GLY A 190 1.27 21.97 -5.60
CA GLY A 190 2.10 23.15 -5.39
C GLY A 190 1.63 24.32 -6.22
N ALA A 191 2.55 25.19 -6.60
CA ALA A 191 2.28 26.36 -7.44
C ALA A 191 3.30 26.47 -8.59
N ASP A 192 2.79 26.79 -9.78
CA ASP A 192 3.63 27.26 -10.88
C ASP A 192 3.90 28.74 -10.71
N THR A 193 5.17 29.13 -10.83
CA THR A 193 5.62 30.52 -10.76
C THR A 193 6.50 30.86 -11.96
N PRO A 194 6.75 32.14 -12.26
CA PRO A 194 7.70 32.53 -13.32
C PRO A 194 9.10 31.91 -13.14
N ASP A 195 9.50 31.64 -11.88
CA ASP A 195 10.81 31.06 -11.53
C ASP A 195 10.78 29.54 -11.43
N GLY A 196 9.64 28.90 -11.75
CA GLY A 196 9.45 27.45 -11.74
C GLY A 196 8.44 26.97 -10.69
N TYR A 197 8.36 25.65 -10.55
CA TYR A 197 7.41 24.99 -9.66
C TYR A 197 7.86 25.01 -8.20
N LEU A 198 6.96 25.42 -7.30
CA LEU A 198 7.13 25.37 -5.85
C LEU A 198 6.24 24.27 -5.27
N THR A 199 6.84 23.34 -4.49
CA THR A 199 6.09 22.32 -3.78
C THR A 199 5.27 22.93 -2.64
N VAL A 200 4.24 22.22 -2.19
CA VAL A 200 3.39 22.67 -1.08
C VAL A 200 4.18 22.93 0.22
N GLU A 201 5.26 22.17 0.47
CA GLU A 201 6.17 22.41 1.61
C GLU A 201 6.90 23.74 1.51
N LYS A 202 7.38 24.11 0.31
CA LYS A 202 8.02 25.42 0.08
C LYS A 202 7.06 26.57 0.26
N LEU A 203 5.77 26.31 0.04
CA LEU A 203 4.69 27.27 0.29
C LEU A 203 4.23 27.29 1.75
N GLY A 204 4.67 26.34 2.59
CA GLY A 204 4.29 26.25 4.00
C GLY A 204 2.92 25.62 4.27
N PHE A 205 2.34 24.88 3.31
CA PHE A 205 0.97 24.35 3.38
C PHE A 205 0.89 22.82 3.53
N GLY A 206 1.84 22.18 4.16
CA GLY A 206 1.75 20.75 4.45
C GLY A 206 2.86 19.93 3.78
N ARG A 207 2.51 18.77 3.22
CA ARG A 207 3.46 17.81 2.63
C ARG A 207 3.00 17.35 1.25
N SER A 208 3.96 17.05 0.38
CA SER A 208 3.74 16.39 -0.90
C SER A 208 4.39 15.00 -0.98
N VAL A 209 4.96 14.50 0.12
CA VAL A 209 5.67 13.22 0.14
C VAL A 209 5.28 12.40 1.36
N HIS A 210 4.95 11.12 1.13
CA HIS A 210 4.91 10.09 2.14
C HIS A 210 6.07 9.12 1.95
N THR A 211 6.71 8.72 3.04
CA THR A 211 7.77 7.71 3.03
C THR A 211 7.22 6.43 3.64
N PRO A 212 7.00 5.38 2.82
CA PRO A 212 6.64 4.06 3.35
C PRO A 212 7.69 3.52 4.32
N PRO A 213 7.32 2.66 5.28
CA PRO A 213 8.29 2.06 6.21
C PRO A 213 9.40 1.32 5.44
N PRO A 214 10.69 1.68 5.60
CA PRO A 214 11.77 1.14 4.76
C PRO A 214 11.91 -0.39 4.85
N ALA A 215 11.75 -0.97 6.04
CA ALA A 215 11.83 -2.41 6.23
C ALA A 215 10.69 -3.15 5.50
N LEU A 216 9.48 -2.59 5.50
CA LEU A 216 8.34 -3.15 4.78
C LEU A 216 8.54 -3.03 3.26
N THR A 217 8.98 -1.85 2.78
CA THR A 217 9.31 -1.64 1.36
C THR A 217 10.36 -2.64 0.89
N ALA A 218 11.41 -2.88 1.67
CA ALA A 218 12.45 -3.85 1.35
C ALA A 218 11.88 -5.29 1.26
N ARG A 219 11.11 -5.72 2.25
CA ARG A 219 10.47 -7.05 2.25
C ARG A 219 9.57 -7.27 1.04
N VAL A 220 8.73 -6.28 0.71
CA VAL A 220 7.87 -6.33 -0.48
C VAL A 220 8.72 -6.41 -1.74
N ALA A 221 9.72 -5.55 -1.89
CA ALA A 221 10.59 -5.53 -3.06
C ALA A 221 11.36 -6.84 -3.24
N ASP A 222 11.87 -7.45 -2.16
CA ASP A 222 12.60 -8.72 -2.20
C ASP A 222 11.67 -9.88 -2.61
N ALA A 223 10.45 -9.92 -2.07
CA ALA A 223 9.45 -10.91 -2.47
C ALA A 223 9.10 -10.80 -3.97
N LEU A 224 9.00 -9.56 -4.49
CA LEU A 224 8.69 -9.34 -5.90
C LEU A 224 9.89 -9.63 -6.81
N ARG A 225 11.12 -9.32 -6.41
CA ARG A 225 12.34 -9.70 -7.16
C ARG A 225 12.50 -11.21 -7.28
N ALA A 226 12.10 -11.95 -6.27
CA ALA A 226 12.15 -13.41 -6.28
C ALA A 226 11.27 -14.04 -7.37
N THR A 227 10.31 -13.31 -7.95
CA THR A 227 9.51 -13.78 -9.10
C THR A 227 10.29 -13.80 -10.41
N GLY A 228 11.50 -13.22 -10.46
CA GLY A 228 12.40 -13.21 -11.62
C GLY A 228 12.09 -12.11 -12.65
N GLY A 229 11.05 -11.31 -12.45
CA GLY A 229 10.74 -10.15 -13.29
C GLY A 229 11.51 -8.89 -12.86
N PRO A 230 11.57 -7.86 -13.73
CA PRO A 230 12.19 -6.59 -13.38
C PRO A 230 11.40 -5.91 -12.25
N CYS A 231 12.06 -5.65 -11.12
CA CYS A 231 11.49 -4.98 -9.95
C CYS A 231 12.48 -3.98 -9.38
N LEU A 232 12.04 -2.74 -9.21
CA LEU A 232 12.86 -1.67 -8.66
C LEU A 232 12.16 -0.99 -7.48
N THR A 233 12.97 -0.37 -6.63
CA THR A 233 12.51 0.49 -5.54
C THR A 233 12.85 1.93 -5.92
N ALA A 234 11.82 2.78 -6.04
CA ALA A 234 11.95 4.15 -6.54
C ALA A 234 10.74 4.99 -6.14
N PRO A 235 10.82 6.34 -6.17
CA PRO A 235 9.65 7.20 -5.99
C PRO A 235 8.57 6.92 -7.04
N VAL A 236 7.30 6.87 -6.59
CA VAL A 236 6.12 6.84 -7.45
C VAL A 236 5.46 8.22 -7.38
N LEU A 237 5.28 8.83 -8.55
CA LEU A 237 4.69 10.15 -8.70
C LEU A 237 3.17 10.04 -8.87
N THR A 238 2.41 10.67 -8.00
CA THR A 238 0.97 10.85 -8.16
C THR A 238 0.71 12.17 -8.86
N VAL A 239 -0.05 12.12 -9.94
CA VAL A 239 -0.49 13.30 -10.70
C VAL A 239 -2.00 13.31 -10.88
N SER A 240 -2.59 14.50 -10.90
CA SER A 240 -4.02 14.66 -11.21
C SER A 240 -4.28 14.64 -12.72
N THR A 241 -3.25 14.90 -13.53
CA THR A 241 -3.32 14.84 -14.99
C THR A 241 -2.17 14.01 -15.52
N VAL A 242 -2.47 12.91 -16.19
CA VAL A 242 -1.49 11.99 -16.77
C VAL A 242 -0.57 12.74 -17.76
N THR A 243 0.73 12.47 -17.66
CA THR A 243 1.72 13.08 -18.54
C THR A 243 1.58 12.57 -19.97
N GLY A 244 1.29 13.50 -20.88
CA GLY A 244 1.04 13.21 -22.31
C GLY A 244 2.02 13.90 -23.26
N THR A 245 3.02 14.61 -22.76
CA THR A 245 4.02 15.33 -23.58
C THR A 245 5.44 15.07 -23.12
N ALA A 246 6.40 15.14 -24.05
CA ALA A 246 7.82 15.01 -23.74
C ALA A 246 8.31 16.12 -22.77
N ALA A 247 7.82 17.35 -22.95
CA ALA A 247 8.20 18.48 -22.11
C ALA A 247 7.78 18.27 -20.65
N ARG A 248 6.52 17.81 -20.41
CA ARG A 248 6.07 17.52 -19.04
C ARG A 248 6.82 16.36 -18.43
N ALA A 249 7.06 15.27 -19.20
CA ALA A 249 7.87 14.15 -18.75
C ALA A 249 9.28 14.56 -18.33
N ALA A 250 9.96 15.39 -19.15
CA ALA A 250 11.28 15.92 -18.84
C ALA A 250 11.26 16.82 -17.59
N GLY A 251 10.24 17.68 -17.44
CA GLY A 251 10.07 18.52 -16.25
C GLY A 251 9.88 17.70 -14.96
N LEU A 252 9.08 16.62 -15.02
CA LEU A 252 8.92 15.71 -13.88
C LEU A 252 10.21 14.96 -13.57
N ALA A 253 10.90 14.42 -14.57
CA ALA A 253 12.17 13.71 -14.40
C ALA A 253 13.26 14.63 -13.82
N ALA A 254 13.30 15.90 -14.23
CA ALA A 254 14.25 16.89 -13.69
C ALA A 254 13.99 17.19 -12.20
N ARG A 255 12.71 17.28 -11.79
CA ARG A 255 12.34 17.48 -10.38
C ARG A 255 12.50 16.24 -9.53
N HIS A 256 12.30 15.06 -10.13
CA HIS A 256 12.34 13.75 -9.46
C HIS A 256 13.26 12.80 -10.21
N PRO A 257 14.60 12.97 -10.14
CA PRO A 257 15.55 12.22 -10.99
C PRO A 257 15.53 10.70 -10.77
N ARG A 258 15.03 10.25 -9.62
CA ARG A 258 14.91 8.83 -9.28
C ARG A 258 13.51 8.26 -9.55
N ALA A 259 12.58 9.03 -10.09
CA ALA A 259 11.21 8.56 -10.29
C ALA A 259 11.18 7.25 -11.09
N GLY A 260 10.47 6.25 -10.57
CA GLY A 260 10.25 4.97 -11.22
C GLY A 260 8.95 4.95 -11.99
N ALA A 261 7.86 5.45 -11.41
CA ALA A 261 6.55 5.41 -12.05
C ALA A 261 5.74 6.70 -11.82
N GLU A 262 4.77 6.92 -12.73
CA GLU A 262 3.69 7.89 -12.60
C GLU A 262 2.36 7.15 -12.49
N ALA A 263 1.52 7.55 -11.54
CA ALA A 263 0.18 7.04 -11.34
C ALA A 263 -0.75 8.17 -10.87
N MET A 264 -2.00 7.87 -10.50
CA MET A 264 -2.95 8.90 -10.13
C MET A 264 -3.51 8.79 -8.70
N GLU A 265 -3.30 7.70 -7.98
CA GLU A 265 -4.00 7.40 -6.71
C GLU A 265 -3.13 7.45 -5.46
N GLY A 266 -1.86 7.07 -5.61
CA GLY A 266 -0.98 6.68 -4.49
C GLY A 266 -0.93 7.68 -3.35
N PHE A 267 -0.79 8.97 -3.65
CA PHE A 267 -0.74 10.01 -2.63
C PHE A 267 -2.07 10.12 -1.85
N GLY A 268 -3.22 10.01 -2.54
CA GLY A 268 -4.52 10.04 -1.88
C GLY A 268 -4.74 8.84 -0.96
N VAL A 269 -4.30 7.65 -1.37
CA VAL A 269 -4.31 6.45 -0.53
C VAL A 269 -3.40 6.64 0.70
N ALA A 270 -2.20 7.19 0.49
CA ALA A 270 -1.23 7.41 1.56
C ALA A 270 -1.69 8.48 2.57
N GLU A 271 -2.34 9.56 2.12
CA GLU A 271 -2.95 10.56 3.01
C GLU A 271 -4.05 9.94 3.88
N ALA A 272 -4.94 9.14 3.28
CA ALA A 272 -5.98 8.46 4.04
C ALA A 272 -5.39 7.47 5.05
N ALA A 273 -4.42 6.64 4.64
CA ALA A 273 -3.75 5.70 5.55
C ALA A 273 -3.06 6.42 6.72
N ALA A 274 -2.36 7.52 6.45
CA ALA A 274 -1.69 8.32 7.46
C ALA A 274 -2.66 8.96 8.46
N ALA A 275 -3.84 9.41 8.01
CA ALA A 275 -4.87 9.96 8.88
C ALA A 275 -5.40 8.92 9.90
N TYR A 276 -5.32 7.63 9.58
CA TYR A 276 -5.70 6.52 10.46
C TYR A 276 -4.50 5.85 11.15
N GLY A 277 -3.27 6.35 10.94
CA GLY A 277 -2.06 5.78 11.54
C GLY A 277 -1.70 4.39 11.00
N VAL A 278 -2.19 4.02 9.81
CA VAL A 278 -1.93 2.72 9.18
C VAL A 278 -0.74 2.87 8.21
N PRO A 279 0.27 1.97 8.27
CA PRO A 279 1.37 1.98 7.32
C PRO A 279 0.88 1.74 5.89
N VAL A 280 1.55 2.37 4.91
CA VAL A 280 1.21 2.27 3.50
C VAL A 280 2.40 1.80 2.67
N VAL A 281 2.13 1.00 1.63
CA VAL A 281 3.06 0.66 0.55
C VAL A 281 2.37 0.93 -0.79
N GLU A 282 3.12 1.35 -1.80
CA GLU A 282 2.61 1.49 -3.15
C GLU A 282 3.37 0.59 -4.13
N ILE A 283 2.64 -0.11 -5.01
CA ILE A 283 3.16 -1.03 -6.01
C ILE A 283 2.54 -0.69 -7.36
N ARG A 284 3.38 -0.42 -8.37
CA ARG A 284 2.93 -0.14 -9.73
C ARG A 284 3.56 -1.09 -10.74
N ALA A 285 2.73 -1.66 -11.63
CA ALA A 285 3.19 -2.40 -12.79
C ALA A 285 3.20 -1.46 -14.02
N VAL A 286 4.34 -1.39 -14.70
CA VAL A 286 4.55 -0.44 -15.79
C VAL A 286 3.84 -0.89 -17.05
N SER A 287 2.81 -0.13 -17.46
CA SER A 287 2.01 -0.40 -18.66
C SER A 287 2.44 0.39 -19.90
N ASN A 288 3.08 1.54 -19.70
CA ASN A 288 3.50 2.47 -20.75
C ASN A 288 4.69 3.32 -20.28
N THR A 289 5.39 3.97 -21.20
CA THR A 289 6.39 4.97 -20.85
C THR A 289 5.73 6.31 -20.53
N VAL A 290 6.21 7.03 -19.50
CA VAL A 290 5.81 8.42 -19.23
C VAL A 290 6.35 9.32 -20.33
N GLY A 291 5.46 10.05 -21.02
CA GLY A 291 5.85 10.93 -22.12
C GLY A 291 4.74 11.10 -23.15
N PRO A 292 5.11 11.31 -24.41
CA PRO A 292 4.13 11.46 -25.49
C PRO A 292 3.15 10.28 -25.51
N ARG A 293 1.86 10.63 -25.61
CA ARG A 293 0.78 9.66 -25.51
C ARG A 293 0.68 8.78 -26.75
N ASP A 294 1.30 7.60 -26.72
CA ASP A 294 1.16 6.56 -27.74
C ASP A 294 0.41 5.35 -27.17
N ARG A 295 -0.92 5.34 -27.37
CA ARG A 295 -1.79 4.26 -26.85
C ARG A 295 -1.53 2.89 -27.52
N ALA A 296 -1.00 2.87 -28.73
CA ALA A 296 -0.69 1.62 -29.44
C ALA A 296 0.50 0.89 -28.78
N ALA A 297 1.41 1.64 -28.15
CA ALA A 297 2.54 1.08 -27.42
C ALA A 297 2.19 0.58 -26.01
N TRP A 298 1.01 0.83 -25.52
CA TRP A 298 0.63 0.43 -24.15
C TRP A 298 0.50 -1.09 -24.02
N ARG A 299 0.95 -1.62 -22.89
CA ARG A 299 0.95 -3.04 -22.54
C ARG A 299 0.14 -3.32 -21.28
N ILE A 300 -1.14 -2.82 -21.28
CA ILE A 300 -2.03 -2.90 -20.10
C ILE A 300 -2.20 -4.36 -19.66
N GLY A 301 -2.45 -5.29 -20.57
CA GLY A 301 -2.62 -6.72 -20.24
C GLY A 301 -1.39 -7.30 -19.54
N ALA A 302 -0.18 -7.04 -20.09
CA ALA A 302 1.06 -7.51 -19.46
C ALA A 302 1.31 -6.88 -18.08
N ALA A 303 0.95 -5.61 -17.89
CA ALA A 303 1.05 -4.95 -16.59
C ALA A 303 0.05 -5.54 -15.57
N LEU A 304 -1.18 -5.84 -15.98
CA LEU A 304 -2.15 -6.54 -15.12
C LEU A 304 -1.69 -7.96 -14.76
N ASP A 305 -1.03 -8.67 -15.70
CA ASP A 305 -0.44 -9.99 -15.44
C ASP A 305 0.73 -9.89 -14.45
N ALA A 306 1.58 -8.88 -14.58
CA ALA A 306 2.65 -8.60 -13.63
C ALA A 306 2.09 -8.28 -12.24
N LEU A 307 1.01 -7.48 -12.17
CA LEU A 307 0.31 -7.16 -10.92
C LEU A 307 -0.28 -8.43 -10.28
N ARG A 308 -0.94 -9.30 -11.06
CA ARG A 308 -1.43 -10.60 -10.60
C ARG A 308 -0.31 -11.46 -10.01
N GLY A 309 0.81 -11.57 -10.71
CA GLY A 309 2.00 -12.31 -10.25
C GLY A 309 2.58 -11.73 -8.96
N ALA A 310 2.62 -10.40 -8.83
CA ALA A 310 3.06 -9.70 -7.62
C ALA A 310 2.22 -10.12 -6.41
N PHE A 311 0.89 -10.08 -6.51
CA PHE A 311 0.01 -10.46 -5.40
C PHE A 311 0.03 -11.97 -5.13
N GLY A 312 0.33 -12.82 -6.12
CA GLY A 312 0.62 -14.24 -5.93
C GLY A 312 1.83 -14.47 -5.05
N SER A 313 2.92 -13.73 -5.30
CA SER A 313 4.12 -13.75 -4.45
C SER A 313 3.82 -13.22 -3.05
N LEU A 314 3.21 -12.05 -2.92
CA LEU A 314 2.91 -11.43 -1.62
C LEU A 314 1.98 -12.28 -0.76
N SER A 315 0.98 -12.93 -1.35
CA SER A 315 0.05 -13.81 -0.64
C SER A 315 0.71 -15.06 -0.07
N SER A 316 1.85 -15.48 -0.64
CA SER A 316 2.62 -16.65 -0.17
C SER A 316 3.81 -16.29 0.72
N THR A 317 4.15 -15.01 0.83
CA THR A 317 5.31 -14.51 1.58
C THR A 317 4.90 -13.43 2.59
N VAL A 318 4.90 -12.15 2.18
CA VAL A 318 4.72 -10.98 3.05
C VAL A 318 3.41 -11.00 3.86
N PHE A 319 2.33 -11.53 3.27
CA PHE A 319 1.03 -11.61 3.95
C PHE A 319 0.87 -12.84 4.86
N ARG A 320 1.90 -13.70 4.97
CA ARG A 320 1.89 -14.91 5.82
C ARG A 320 2.91 -14.88 6.95
N GLU A 321 3.83 -13.94 6.93
CA GLU A 321 4.85 -13.81 7.98
C GLU A 321 4.26 -13.06 9.18
N GLU A 322 4.47 -13.63 10.38
CA GLU A 322 4.23 -12.98 11.67
C GLU A 322 5.32 -11.97 12.03
#